data_463f959d57d8980483040c4e1d44f44e
#
_entry.id   463f959d57d8980483040c4e1d44f44e
#
_cell.length_a   1.000
_cell.length_b   1.000
_cell.length_c   1.000
_cell.angle_alpha   90.00
_cell.angle_beta   90.00
_cell.angle_gamma   90.00
#
_symmetry.space_group_name_H-M   'P 1'
#
loop_
_entity.id
_entity.type
_entity.pdbx_description
1 polymer ?
#
loop_
_entity_poly.entity_id
_entity_poly.type
_entity_poly.pdbx_seq_one_letter_code
_entity_poly.pdbx_strand_id
1 'polypeptide(L)'
;MNRSRKVLSLSAAGIVLFMIVCLMTYKSFEIDVPERKIAVLTLKVGKDLENDQEVAPSEEYKGLQLKVLNEGRYYYNPYNWDWEIYPMVEIPEGYMGVRTRLYGDDLEYGHFLATKEKCFIKEKIAKTIP
;
A
#
# COMPACT_ATOMS: atom_id res chain seq x y z
N MET A 1 30.77 27.34 -39.88
CA MET A 1 29.80 27.90 -38.89
C MET A 1 28.56 26.98 -38.63
N ASN A 2 28.35 25.89 -39.34
CA ASN A 2 27.17 25.00 -39.14
C ASN A 2 27.39 23.78 -38.20
N ARG A 3 28.63 23.36 -37.99
CA ARG A 3 28.92 22.15 -37.17
C ARG A 3 28.72 22.39 -35.67
N SER A 4 29.18 23.52 -35.16
CA SER A 4 29.02 23.89 -33.74
C SER A 4 27.57 24.14 -33.35
N ARG A 5 26.75 24.71 -34.23
CA ARG A 5 25.31 24.89 -33.98
C ARG A 5 24.55 23.56 -33.91
N LYS A 6 24.90 22.59 -34.76
CA LYS A 6 24.30 21.23 -34.72
C LYS A 6 24.70 20.47 -33.46
N VAL A 7 25.92 20.58 -33.01
CA VAL A 7 26.38 19.96 -31.76
C VAL A 7 25.68 20.59 -30.56
N LEU A 8 25.53 21.91 -30.56
CA LEU A 8 24.84 22.62 -29.47
C LEU A 8 23.35 22.27 -29.42
N SER A 9 22.68 22.14 -30.58
CA SER A 9 21.27 21.74 -30.61
C SER A 9 21.07 20.28 -30.21
N LEU A 10 22.01 19.40 -30.55
CA LEU A 10 21.95 17.98 -30.15
C LEU A 10 22.14 17.81 -28.64
N SER A 11 23.07 18.57 -28.03
CA SER A 11 23.28 18.56 -26.59
C SER A 11 22.08 19.12 -25.82
N ALA A 12 21.49 20.20 -26.32
CA ALA A 12 20.26 20.77 -25.72
C ALA A 12 19.09 19.80 -25.78
N ALA A 13 18.88 19.11 -26.91
CA ALA A 13 17.86 18.09 -27.04
C ALA A 13 18.08 16.91 -26.09
N GLY A 14 19.32 16.48 -25.90
CA GLY A 14 19.71 15.44 -24.96
C GLY A 14 19.38 15.82 -23.49
N ILE A 15 19.67 17.06 -23.10
CA ILE A 15 19.37 17.56 -21.76
C ILE A 15 17.84 17.60 -21.52
N VAL A 16 17.07 18.08 -22.50
CA VAL A 16 15.61 18.13 -22.40
C VAL A 16 15.03 16.71 -22.28
N LEU A 17 15.51 15.76 -23.09
CA LEU A 17 15.07 14.38 -23.01
C LEU A 17 15.39 13.76 -21.66
N PHE A 18 16.60 13.99 -21.15
CA PHE A 18 17.01 13.52 -19.83
C PHE A 18 16.12 14.11 -18.69
N MET A 19 15.80 15.40 -18.75
CA MET A 19 14.86 16.02 -17.82
C MET A 19 13.47 15.37 -17.85
N ILE A 20 12.93 15.09 -19.05
CA ILE A 20 11.62 14.44 -19.20
C ILE A 20 11.65 13.03 -18.58
N VAL A 21 12.67 12.26 -18.82
CA VAL A 21 12.84 10.92 -18.24
C VAL A 21 12.93 11.00 -16.71
N CYS A 22 13.70 11.93 -16.16
CA CYS A 22 13.79 12.15 -14.71
C CYS A 22 12.43 12.53 -14.09
N LEU A 23 11.65 13.38 -14.75
CA LEU A 23 10.33 13.76 -14.26
C LEU A 23 9.34 12.58 -14.32
N MET A 24 9.39 11.77 -15.36
CA MET A 24 8.54 10.57 -15.47
C MET A 24 8.89 9.52 -14.41
N THR A 25 10.17 9.28 -14.18
CA THR A 25 10.60 8.35 -13.12
C THR A 25 10.20 8.84 -11.75
N TYR A 26 10.34 10.13 -11.46
CA TYR A 26 9.94 10.72 -10.18
C TYR A 26 8.44 10.51 -9.89
N LYS A 27 7.58 10.72 -10.89
CA LYS A 27 6.13 10.49 -10.77
C LYS A 27 5.76 9.02 -10.52
N SER A 28 6.55 8.09 -11.00
CA SER A 28 6.32 6.65 -10.80
C SER A 28 6.51 6.19 -9.34
N PHE A 29 7.22 6.96 -8.53
CA PHE A 29 7.43 6.66 -7.11
C PHE A 29 6.36 7.23 -6.18
N GLU A 30 5.48 8.10 -6.70
CA GLU A 30 4.46 8.77 -5.93
C GLU A 30 3.18 7.93 -5.90
N ILE A 31 2.70 7.64 -4.69
CA ILE A 31 1.39 7.03 -4.44
C ILE A 31 0.49 8.12 -3.89
N ASP A 32 -0.55 8.47 -4.62
CA ASP A 32 -1.58 9.41 -4.18
C ASP A 32 -2.81 8.63 -3.74
N VAL A 33 -3.08 8.65 -2.43
CA VAL A 33 -4.25 8.00 -1.85
C VAL A 33 -5.35 9.05 -1.69
N PRO A 34 -6.43 8.99 -2.49
CA PRO A 34 -7.52 9.94 -2.43
C PRO A 34 -8.26 9.93 -1.09
N GLU A 35 -9.04 10.96 -0.84
CA GLU A 35 -9.93 11.04 0.31
C GLU A 35 -10.87 9.82 0.39
N ARG A 36 -11.14 9.37 1.61
CA ARG A 36 -12.02 8.21 1.91
C ARG A 36 -11.53 6.89 1.30
N LYS A 37 -10.25 6.79 1.02
CA LYS A 37 -9.60 5.56 0.55
C LYS A 37 -8.41 5.20 1.41
N ILE A 38 -8.04 3.94 1.34
CA ILE A 38 -6.86 3.39 1.99
C ILE A 38 -6.04 2.66 0.92
N ALA A 39 -4.73 2.68 1.06
CA ALA A 39 -3.86 1.86 0.24
C ALA A 39 -3.25 0.75 1.07
N VAL A 40 -3.36 -0.46 0.57
CA VAL A 40 -2.78 -1.66 1.15
C VAL A 40 -1.49 -1.96 0.40
N LEU A 41 -0.39 -2.10 1.13
CA LEU A 41 0.94 -2.34 0.58
C LEU A 41 1.26 -3.81 0.55
N THR A 42 1.88 -4.25 -0.54
CA THR A 42 2.45 -5.60 -0.69
C THR A 42 3.93 -5.48 -1.02
N LEU A 43 4.79 -6.05 -0.19
CA LEU A 43 6.22 -6.11 -0.45
C LEU A 43 6.53 -7.32 -1.35
N LYS A 44 7.18 -7.08 -2.50
CA LYS A 44 7.56 -8.11 -3.47
C LYS A 44 8.87 -8.81 -3.10
N VAL A 45 9.75 -8.11 -2.40
CA VAL A 45 11.12 -8.54 -2.10
C VAL A 45 11.36 -8.49 -0.60
N GLY A 46 11.65 -9.63 0.02
CA GLY A 46 11.90 -9.72 1.45
C GLY A 46 12.07 -11.16 1.90
N LYS A 47 12.14 -11.37 3.19
CA LYS A 47 12.15 -12.69 3.79
C LYS A 47 10.81 -13.38 3.58
N ASP A 48 10.83 -14.70 3.43
CA ASP A 48 9.59 -15.48 3.38
C ASP A 48 8.87 -15.43 4.73
N LEU A 49 7.55 -15.40 4.68
CA LEU A 49 6.71 -15.57 5.87
C LEU A 49 6.79 -17.02 6.37
N GLU A 50 6.65 -17.22 7.68
CA GLU A 50 6.48 -18.54 8.26
C GLU A 50 5.15 -19.17 7.78
N ASN A 51 5.12 -20.53 7.74
CA ASN A 51 4.10 -21.31 7.03
C ASN A 51 2.63 -21.02 7.40
N ASP A 52 2.34 -20.36 8.53
CA ASP A 52 0.99 -20.06 8.98
C ASP A 52 0.63 -18.55 8.95
N GLN A 53 1.53 -17.73 8.42
CA GLN A 53 1.32 -16.27 8.38
C GLN A 53 0.99 -15.81 6.96
N GLU A 54 -0.16 -15.18 6.77
CA GLU A 54 -0.55 -14.56 5.50
C GLU A 54 -0.23 -13.06 5.42
N VAL A 55 -0.05 -12.42 6.58
CA VAL A 55 0.19 -10.98 6.69
C VAL A 55 1.56 -10.74 7.32
N ALA A 56 2.38 -9.94 6.65
CA ALA A 56 3.71 -9.59 7.14
C ALA A 56 3.62 -8.64 8.35
N PRO A 57 4.21 -9.01 9.49
CA PRO A 57 4.19 -8.16 10.69
C PRO A 57 5.11 -6.95 10.58
N SER A 58 6.10 -7.00 9.70
CA SER A 58 7.06 -5.91 9.46
C SER A 58 7.48 -5.82 8.00
N GLU A 59 8.07 -4.68 7.62
CA GLU A 59 8.56 -4.38 6.26
C GLU A 59 9.78 -5.23 5.83
N GLU A 60 10.23 -6.18 6.66
CA GLU A 60 11.31 -7.12 6.30
C GLU A 60 10.79 -8.36 5.56
N TYR A 61 9.52 -8.69 5.75
CA TYR A 61 8.90 -9.88 5.18
C TYR A 61 8.13 -9.54 3.91
N LYS A 62 8.27 -10.39 2.88
CA LYS A 62 7.48 -10.25 1.65
C LYS A 62 6.02 -10.60 1.91
N GLY A 63 5.13 -9.98 1.15
CA GLY A 63 3.70 -10.21 1.23
C GLY A 63 2.91 -8.99 1.66
N LEU A 64 1.66 -9.23 1.99
CA LEU A 64 0.72 -8.21 2.40
C LEU A 64 1.16 -7.59 3.73
N GLN A 65 1.32 -6.27 3.75
CA GLN A 65 1.75 -5.56 4.95
C GLN A 65 0.58 -5.27 5.89
N LEU A 66 0.83 -5.39 7.18
CA LEU A 66 -0.14 -5.02 8.22
C LEU A 66 -0.44 -3.52 8.22
N LYS A 67 0.56 -2.72 7.86
CA LYS A 67 0.47 -1.26 7.82
C LYS A 67 -0.30 -0.82 6.58
N VAL A 68 -1.41 -0.14 6.81
CA VAL A 68 -2.24 0.47 5.77
C VAL A 68 -1.92 1.96 5.68
N LEU A 69 -1.84 2.49 4.45
CA LEU A 69 -1.69 3.91 4.22
C LEU A 69 -3.07 4.57 4.17
N ASN A 70 -3.24 5.60 4.97
CA ASN A 70 -4.40 6.48 4.93
C ASN A 70 -4.31 7.46 3.76
N GLU A 71 -5.31 8.34 3.62
CA GLU A 71 -5.28 9.43 2.66
C GLU A 71 -3.99 10.26 2.76
N GLY A 72 -3.44 10.62 1.60
CA GLY A 72 -2.20 11.39 1.52
C GLY A 72 -1.28 10.95 0.40
N ARG A 73 -0.12 11.60 0.34
CA ARG A 73 0.93 11.30 -0.63
C ARG A 73 2.07 10.56 0.04
N TYR A 74 2.47 9.48 -0.59
CA TYR A 74 3.54 8.61 -0.13
C TYR A 74 4.50 8.32 -1.26
N TYR A 75 5.76 8.03 -0.92
CA TYR A 75 6.79 7.70 -1.88
C TYR A 75 7.31 6.30 -1.59
N TYR A 76 7.02 5.38 -2.51
CA TYR A 76 7.49 4.00 -2.45
C TYR A 76 8.10 3.59 -3.78
N ASN A 77 9.06 2.67 -3.72
CA ASN A 77 9.71 2.16 -4.92
C ASN A 77 8.82 1.09 -5.59
N PRO A 78 8.31 1.31 -6.81
CA PRO A 78 7.40 0.39 -7.48
C PRO A 78 8.04 -0.95 -7.86
N TYR A 79 9.36 -1.04 -7.84
CA TYR A 79 10.07 -2.31 -8.08
C TYR A 79 9.95 -3.26 -6.89
N ASN A 80 9.93 -2.72 -5.67
CA ASN A 80 9.88 -3.50 -4.44
C ASN A 80 8.48 -3.59 -3.87
N TRP A 81 7.66 -2.58 -4.12
CA TRP A 81 6.35 -2.44 -3.53
C TRP A 81 5.26 -2.49 -4.59
N ASP A 82 4.15 -3.11 -4.23
CA ASP A 82 2.87 -3.03 -4.92
C ASP A 82 1.84 -2.42 -3.98
N TRP A 83 0.79 -1.81 -4.54
CA TRP A 83 -0.26 -1.21 -3.72
C TRP A 83 -1.61 -1.32 -4.42
N GLU A 84 -2.62 -1.55 -3.61
CA GLU A 84 -3.99 -1.56 -4.04
C GLU A 84 -4.80 -0.55 -3.23
N ILE A 85 -5.64 0.22 -3.92
CA ILE A 85 -6.46 1.26 -3.30
C ILE A 85 -7.86 0.73 -3.08
N TYR A 86 -8.29 0.72 -1.81
CA TYR A 86 -9.62 0.29 -1.41
C TYR A 86 -10.43 1.46 -0.84
N PRO A 87 -11.77 1.47 -0.99
CA PRO A 87 -12.60 2.45 -0.34
C PRO A 87 -12.60 2.21 1.18
N MET A 88 -12.57 3.31 1.96
CA MET A 88 -12.78 3.25 3.40
C MET A 88 -14.23 2.86 3.69
N VAL A 89 -14.44 2.02 4.67
CA VAL A 89 -15.77 1.62 5.04
C VAL A 89 -16.35 2.62 6.01
N GLU A 90 -17.47 3.19 5.64
CA GLU A 90 -18.26 4.09 6.47
C GLU A 90 -19.46 3.33 7.06
N ILE A 91 -19.67 3.47 8.36
CA ILE A 91 -20.82 2.90 9.05
C ILE A 91 -21.86 4.02 9.16
N PRO A 92 -23.03 3.90 8.50
CA PRO A 92 -24.09 4.90 8.58
C PRO A 92 -24.62 5.05 10.01
N GLU A 93 -25.22 6.20 10.30
CA GLU A 93 -25.88 6.43 11.58
C GLU A 93 -26.97 5.38 11.83
N GLY A 94 -27.03 4.88 13.05
CA GLY A 94 -27.98 3.83 13.44
C GLY A 94 -27.53 2.40 13.17
N TYR A 95 -26.35 2.20 12.59
CA TYR A 95 -25.79 0.86 12.33
C TYR A 95 -24.56 0.60 13.20
N MET A 96 -24.34 -0.67 13.50
CA MET A 96 -23.15 -1.12 14.22
C MET A 96 -22.25 -1.93 13.32
N GLY A 97 -20.98 -1.56 13.23
CA GLY A 97 -19.96 -2.31 12.50
C GLY A 97 -19.41 -3.45 13.36
N VAL A 98 -19.50 -4.69 12.87
CA VAL A 98 -18.87 -5.84 13.50
C VAL A 98 -17.61 -6.21 12.72
N ARG A 99 -16.47 -6.21 13.38
CA ARG A 99 -15.19 -6.59 12.82
C ARG A 99 -14.89 -8.06 13.16
N THR A 100 -14.81 -8.89 12.15
CA THR A 100 -14.48 -10.30 12.29
C THR A 100 -13.06 -10.56 11.81
N ARG A 101 -12.26 -11.24 12.63
CA ARG A 101 -10.93 -11.70 12.25
C ARG A 101 -11.06 -12.97 11.41
N LEU A 102 -10.29 -13.08 10.33
CA LEU A 102 -10.24 -14.27 9.48
C LEU A 102 -9.02 -15.15 9.74
N TYR A 103 -7.97 -14.59 10.34
CA TYR A 103 -6.68 -15.26 10.57
C TYR A 103 -6.16 -14.97 11.97
N GLY A 104 -5.39 -15.87 12.53
CA GLY A 104 -4.78 -15.79 13.85
C GLY A 104 -5.16 -16.97 14.73
N ASP A 105 -4.67 -16.99 15.96
CA ASP A 105 -4.95 -18.01 16.93
C ASP A 105 -6.43 -18.07 17.27
N ASP A 106 -6.93 -19.30 17.51
CA ASP A 106 -8.29 -19.52 17.95
C ASP A 106 -8.53 -18.87 19.33
N LEU A 107 -9.78 -18.48 19.57
CA LEU A 107 -10.19 -17.98 20.86
C LEU A 107 -10.21 -19.13 21.87
N GLU A 108 -9.75 -18.85 23.10
CA GLU A 108 -9.89 -19.80 24.22
C GLU A 108 -11.35 -20.18 24.45
N TYR A 109 -11.58 -21.42 24.86
CA TYR A 109 -12.92 -21.95 25.09
C TYR A 109 -13.71 -21.07 26.07
N GLY A 110 -14.87 -20.59 25.63
CA GLY A 110 -15.78 -19.73 26.40
C GLY A 110 -15.63 -18.23 26.15
N HIS A 111 -14.66 -17.81 25.32
CA HIS A 111 -14.54 -16.42 24.90
C HIS A 111 -15.20 -16.19 23.53
N PHE A 112 -16.08 -15.18 23.44
CA PHE A 112 -16.76 -14.79 22.22
C PHE A 112 -16.16 -13.54 21.56
N LEU A 113 -15.28 -12.84 22.29
CA LEU A 113 -14.68 -11.58 21.83
C LEU A 113 -13.16 -11.67 21.92
N ALA A 114 -12.48 -11.29 20.82
CA ALA A 114 -11.03 -11.19 20.80
C ALA A 114 -10.57 -9.90 21.49
N THR A 115 -9.58 -10.02 22.36
CA THR A 115 -8.94 -8.86 23.01
C THR A 115 -8.07 -8.10 22.01
N LYS A 116 -8.06 -6.76 22.14
CA LYS A 116 -7.39 -5.84 21.20
C LYS A 116 -5.89 -6.11 20.98
N GLU A 117 -5.22 -6.70 21.93
CA GLU A 117 -3.77 -6.96 21.89
C GLU A 117 -3.36 -8.14 20.97
N LYS A 118 -4.27 -9.07 20.70
CA LYS A 118 -4.03 -10.21 19.81
C LYS A 118 -4.55 -10.00 18.38
N CYS A 119 -4.85 -8.75 18.00
CA CYS A 119 -5.48 -8.45 16.73
C CYS A 119 -4.46 -8.05 15.66
N PHE A 120 -3.92 -9.03 14.95
CA PHE A 120 -3.30 -8.80 13.63
C PHE A 120 -4.41 -8.80 12.57
N ILE A 121 -4.41 -7.80 11.71
CA ILE A 121 -5.60 -7.41 10.95
C ILE A 121 -5.56 -7.92 9.52
N LYS A 122 -6.56 -8.69 9.10
CA LYS A 122 -7.15 -8.57 7.77
C LYS A 122 -8.62 -8.20 7.98
N GLU A 123 -8.93 -6.96 7.74
CA GLU A 123 -10.28 -6.44 7.97
C GLU A 123 -11.19 -6.80 6.80
N LYS A 124 -12.00 -7.81 6.99
CA LYS A 124 -13.16 -8.02 6.15
C LYS A 124 -14.38 -7.54 6.94
N ILE A 125 -14.94 -6.41 6.52
CA ILE A 125 -16.16 -5.91 7.14
C ILE A 125 -17.29 -6.86 6.80
N ALA A 126 -17.70 -7.59 7.81
CA ALA A 126 -18.84 -8.45 7.72
C ALA A 126 -20.10 -7.60 7.96
N LYS A 127 -20.89 -7.49 6.88
CA LYS A 127 -22.33 -7.20 6.85
C LYS A 127 -22.88 -6.33 7.98
N THR A 128 -23.20 -5.11 7.64
CA THR A 128 -24.05 -4.21 8.42
C THR A 128 -25.37 -4.92 8.74
N ILE A 129 -25.68 -5.12 9.99
CA ILE A 129 -26.96 -5.66 10.46
C ILE A 129 -27.81 -4.46 10.87
N PRO A 130 -29.04 -4.31 10.33
CA PRO A 130 -29.94 -3.24 10.69
C PRO A 130 -30.43 -3.34 12.13
#